data_3a236aae8e4af2abdd91430e331dae22
#
_entry.id   3a236aae8e4af2abdd91430e331dae22
#
_cell.length_a   1.000
_cell.length_b   1.000
_cell.length_c   1.000
_cell.angle_alpha   90.00
_cell.angle_beta   90.00
_cell.angle_gamma   90.00
#
_symmetry.space_group_name_H-M   'P 1'
#
loop_
_entity.id
_entity.type
_entity.pdbx_description
1 polymer ?
#
loop_
_entity_poly.entity_id
_entity_poly.type
_entity_poly.pdbx_seq_one_letter_code
_entity_poly.pdbx_strand_id
1 'polypeptide(L)'
;QARGTYIVLLDADDYFVPEALEKLVERAEQQDLDDLYFSAQAFYESKELFDQVREEYQNRPAFDGVTTGPRLFTYFEEHREFLPHAPLRMVKRSLIEENHIRFYEGIIHEDVLFTFQTLVRSKRTSYLNEPLYRRRVRSGSTMTAKHTVENVRGHVVCVREMRAWVERHADELEEEFL
;
A
#
# COMPACT_ATOMS: atom_id res chain seq x y z
N GLN A 1 0.57 -1.49 -18.80
CA GLN A 1 -0.27 -1.15 -19.98
C GLN A 1 -1.45 -0.23 -19.62
N ALA A 2 -1.59 0.18 -18.37
CA ALA A 2 -2.58 1.17 -17.94
C ALA A 2 -2.32 2.52 -18.63
N ARG A 3 -3.41 3.24 -19.03
CA ARG A 3 -3.33 4.52 -19.75
C ARG A 3 -3.93 5.70 -18.98
N GLY A 4 -4.60 5.43 -17.85
CA GLY A 4 -5.21 6.46 -16.99
C GLY A 4 -4.18 7.35 -16.30
N THR A 5 -4.65 8.45 -15.74
CA THR A 5 -3.83 9.35 -14.92
C THR A 5 -3.40 8.66 -13.62
N TYR A 6 -4.29 7.88 -13.04
CA TYR A 6 -4.05 7.11 -11.82
C TYR A 6 -4.11 5.62 -12.10
N ILE A 7 -3.44 4.85 -11.25
CA ILE A 7 -3.43 3.38 -11.23
C ILE A 7 -3.95 2.93 -9.88
N VAL A 8 -4.89 1.99 -9.89
CA VAL A 8 -5.27 1.16 -8.75
C VAL A 8 -5.01 -0.29 -9.10
N LEU A 9 -4.68 -1.09 -8.11
CA LEU A 9 -4.49 -2.53 -8.25
C LEU A 9 -5.70 -3.25 -7.66
N LEU A 10 -6.00 -4.42 -8.19
CA LEU A 10 -7.13 -5.23 -7.74
C LEU A 10 -6.72 -6.70 -7.78
N ASP A 11 -6.78 -7.35 -6.64
CA ASP A 11 -6.57 -8.80 -6.57
C ASP A 11 -7.78 -9.53 -7.19
N ALA A 12 -7.52 -10.68 -7.78
CA ALA A 12 -8.52 -11.37 -8.62
C ALA A 12 -9.75 -11.89 -7.84
N ASP A 13 -9.65 -12.01 -6.53
CA ASP A 13 -10.70 -12.50 -5.62
C ASP A 13 -11.30 -11.40 -4.74
N ASP A 14 -10.90 -10.15 -4.94
CA ASP A 14 -11.34 -8.97 -4.22
C ASP A 14 -12.22 -8.06 -5.10
N TYR A 15 -12.81 -7.01 -4.51
CA TYR A 15 -13.57 -6.01 -5.27
C TYR A 15 -13.61 -4.64 -4.61
N PHE A 16 -13.81 -3.60 -5.42
CA PHE A 16 -14.13 -2.25 -4.96
C PHE A 16 -15.64 -2.10 -4.72
N VAL A 17 -16.03 -1.30 -3.72
CA VAL A 17 -17.42 -0.88 -3.62
C VAL A 17 -17.80 -0.01 -4.82
N PRO A 18 -19.08 0.04 -5.24
CA PRO A 18 -19.48 0.70 -6.50
C PRO A 18 -19.00 2.15 -6.63
N GLU A 19 -19.01 2.92 -5.56
CA GLU A 19 -18.62 4.34 -5.51
C GLU A 19 -17.12 4.59 -5.31
N ALA A 20 -16.31 3.53 -5.15
CA ALA A 20 -14.91 3.66 -4.73
C ALA A 20 -14.07 4.48 -5.71
N LEU A 21 -14.12 4.14 -7.00
CA LEU A 21 -13.28 4.79 -7.99
C LEU A 21 -13.64 6.27 -8.17
N GLU A 22 -14.93 6.61 -8.10
CA GLU A 22 -15.39 8.00 -8.15
C GLU A 22 -14.82 8.80 -6.99
N LYS A 23 -14.99 8.32 -5.75
CA LYS A 23 -14.45 8.98 -4.54
C LYS A 23 -12.94 9.12 -4.55
N LEU A 24 -12.23 8.08 -4.98
CA LEU A 24 -10.78 8.11 -5.05
C LEU A 24 -10.26 9.11 -6.07
N VAL A 25 -10.84 9.14 -7.27
CA VAL A 25 -10.45 10.08 -8.32
C VAL A 25 -10.79 11.51 -7.90
N GLU A 26 -12.00 11.75 -7.40
CA GLU A 26 -12.42 13.08 -6.92
C GLU A 26 -11.45 13.60 -5.84
N ARG A 27 -11.13 12.80 -4.84
CA ARG A 27 -10.19 13.20 -3.77
C ARG A 27 -8.79 13.47 -4.33
N ALA A 28 -8.28 12.59 -5.20
CA ALA A 28 -6.93 12.72 -5.74
C ALA A 28 -6.80 13.96 -6.66
N GLU A 29 -7.81 14.26 -7.46
CA GLU A 29 -7.82 15.45 -8.33
C GLU A 29 -7.99 16.73 -7.54
N GLN A 30 -8.93 16.78 -6.58
CA GLN A 30 -9.15 17.95 -5.73
C GLN A 30 -7.91 18.38 -4.95
N GLN A 31 -7.10 17.42 -4.52
CA GLN A 31 -5.92 17.64 -3.71
C GLN A 31 -4.61 17.50 -4.51
N ASP A 32 -4.66 17.25 -5.81
CA ASP A 32 -3.51 17.00 -6.70
C ASP A 32 -2.54 15.98 -6.07
N LEU A 33 -3.05 14.80 -5.73
CA LEU A 33 -2.28 13.78 -5.03
C LEU A 33 -1.45 12.94 -5.99
N ASP A 34 -0.25 12.59 -5.54
CA ASP A 34 0.60 11.58 -6.19
C ASP A 34 0.21 10.17 -5.74
N ASP A 35 -0.26 10.05 -4.50
CA ASP A 35 -0.58 8.77 -3.86
C ASP A 35 -1.68 8.96 -2.81
N LEU A 36 -2.75 8.19 -2.92
CA LEU A 36 -3.89 8.21 -2.00
C LEU A 36 -4.09 6.83 -1.39
N TYR A 37 -3.86 6.73 -0.09
CA TYR A 37 -4.19 5.53 0.68
C TYR A 37 -5.67 5.50 1.05
N PHE A 38 -6.23 4.30 1.18
CA PHE A 38 -7.59 4.09 1.66
C PHE A 38 -7.70 2.79 2.45
N SER A 39 -8.85 2.58 3.10
CA SER A 39 -9.12 1.43 3.93
C SER A 39 -9.80 0.29 3.17
N ALA A 40 -9.75 -0.89 3.77
CA ALA A 40 -10.47 -2.07 3.32
C ALA A 40 -11.31 -2.67 4.43
N GLN A 41 -12.25 -3.50 4.05
CA GLN A 41 -12.98 -4.39 4.93
C GLN A 41 -12.83 -5.83 4.45
N ALA A 42 -12.38 -6.70 5.34
CA ALA A 42 -12.32 -8.12 5.05
C ALA A 42 -13.71 -8.75 5.05
N PHE A 43 -13.94 -9.70 4.15
CA PHE A 43 -15.07 -10.63 4.20
C PHE A 43 -14.55 -12.07 4.11
N TYR A 44 -15.19 -12.94 4.85
CA TYR A 44 -14.67 -14.27 5.13
C TYR A 44 -15.50 -15.34 4.42
N GLU A 45 -14.83 -16.33 3.85
CA GLU A 45 -15.47 -17.47 3.19
C GLU A 45 -16.25 -18.36 4.17
N SER A 46 -15.80 -18.41 5.43
CA SER A 46 -16.50 -19.14 6.50
C SER A 46 -16.33 -18.45 7.86
N LYS A 47 -17.21 -18.84 8.80
CA LYS A 47 -17.14 -18.36 10.19
C LYS A 47 -15.87 -18.86 10.88
N GLU A 48 -15.42 -20.06 10.57
CA GLU A 48 -14.21 -20.67 11.14
C GLU A 48 -12.99 -19.84 10.76
N LEU A 49 -12.91 -19.35 9.53
CA LEU A 49 -11.84 -18.47 9.09
C LEU A 49 -11.88 -17.11 9.82
N PHE A 50 -13.06 -16.56 10.03
CA PHE A 50 -13.20 -15.33 10.81
C PHE A 50 -12.71 -15.49 12.25
N ASP A 51 -12.99 -16.65 12.87
CA ASP A 51 -12.58 -16.94 14.25
C ASP A 51 -11.07 -17.20 14.36
N GLN A 52 -10.41 -17.65 13.28
CA GLN A 52 -8.98 -17.99 13.24
C GLN A 52 -8.08 -16.86 12.78
N VAL A 53 -8.54 -16.07 11.82
CA VAL A 53 -7.75 -15.02 11.16
C VAL A 53 -8.55 -13.73 11.18
N ARG A 54 -8.20 -12.82 12.05
CA ARG A 54 -8.77 -11.46 12.02
C ARG A 54 -7.85 -10.55 11.22
N GLU A 55 -8.38 -10.02 10.13
CA GLU A 55 -7.72 -9.00 9.34
C GLU A 55 -8.43 -7.66 9.54
N GLU A 56 -7.73 -6.71 10.12
CA GLU A 56 -8.25 -5.38 10.42
C GLU A 56 -7.51 -4.35 9.57
N TYR A 57 -8.21 -3.80 8.56
CA TYR A 57 -7.67 -2.76 7.66
C TYR A 57 -8.27 -1.38 7.94
N GLN A 58 -9.07 -1.28 9.01
CA GLN A 58 -9.83 -0.07 9.33
C GLN A 58 -9.27 0.70 10.53
N ASN A 59 -8.26 0.14 11.21
CA ASN A 59 -7.74 0.71 12.46
C ASN A 59 -6.66 1.77 12.26
N ARG A 60 -6.37 2.14 11.02
CA ARG A 60 -5.43 3.22 10.77
C ARG A 60 -5.96 4.51 11.40
N PRO A 61 -5.11 5.25 12.14
CA PRO A 61 -5.52 6.53 12.69
C PRO A 61 -5.92 7.47 11.55
N ALA A 62 -6.93 8.28 11.81
CA ALA A 62 -7.37 9.28 10.84
C ALA A 62 -6.21 10.26 10.57
N PHE A 63 -5.91 10.46 9.29
CA PHE A 63 -4.96 11.46 8.86
C PHE A 63 -5.68 12.45 7.97
N ASP A 64 -5.84 13.67 8.46
CA ASP A 64 -6.50 14.72 7.70
C ASP A 64 -5.46 15.61 6.98
N GLY A 65 -5.69 15.84 5.70
CA GLY A 65 -4.88 16.73 4.90
C GLY A 65 -3.94 16.05 3.91
N VAL A 66 -2.99 16.82 3.41
CA VAL A 66 -1.99 16.40 2.44
C VAL A 66 -0.61 16.56 3.06
N THR A 67 0.24 15.56 2.90
CA THR A 67 1.62 15.57 3.39
C THR A 67 2.56 14.96 2.37
N THR A 68 3.85 14.89 2.68
CA THR A 68 4.82 14.12 1.88
C THR A 68 4.73 12.63 2.19
N GLY A 69 5.13 11.79 1.25
CA GLY A 69 5.14 10.36 1.47
C GLY A 69 6.05 9.90 2.62
N PRO A 70 7.28 10.41 2.79
CA PRO A 70 8.12 10.13 3.95
C PRO A 70 7.42 10.43 5.28
N ARG A 71 6.76 11.58 5.43
CA ARG A 71 6.02 11.91 6.64
C ARG A 71 4.82 11.00 6.89
N LEU A 72 4.08 10.63 5.84
CA LEU A 72 2.97 9.67 5.99
C LEU A 72 3.49 8.28 6.39
N PHE A 73 4.64 7.87 5.85
CA PHE A 73 5.29 6.61 6.24
C PHE A 73 5.65 6.63 7.73
N THR A 74 6.35 7.67 8.20
CA THR A 74 6.69 7.84 9.62
C THR A 74 5.44 7.82 10.50
N TYR A 75 4.40 8.55 10.09
CA TYR A 75 3.12 8.56 10.81
C TYR A 75 2.51 7.16 10.96
N PHE A 76 2.49 6.36 9.89
CA PHE A 76 1.97 4.99 9.95
C PHE A 76 2.85 4.07 10.81
N GLU A 77 4.18 4.21 10.73
CA GLU A 77 5.12 3.42 11.54
C GLU A 77 4.99 3.73 13.04
N GLU A 78 4.89 5.00 13.43
CA GLU A 78 4.67 5.42 14.82
C GLU A 78 3.40 4.83 15.42
N HIS A 79 2.36 4.64 14.59
CA HIS A 79 1.09 4.05 15.00
C HIS A 79 1.04 2.52 14.77
N ARG A 80 2.11 1.90 14.24
CA ARG A 80 2.19 0.48 13.85
C ARG A 80 1.12 0.07 12.84
N GLU A 81 0.79 0.97 11.92
CA GLU A 81 -0.29 0.83 10.95
C GLU A 81 0.22 0.90 9.49
N PHE A 82 1.52 0.81 9.29
CA PHE A 82 2.06 0.67 7.95
C PHE A 82 1.71 -0.71 7.38
N LEU A 83 0.74 -0.72 6.49
CA LEU A 83 0.33 -1.90 5.76
C LEU A 83 0.79 -1.76 4.30
N PRO A 84 1.85 -2.44 3.91
CA PRO A 84 2.40 -2.40 2.55
C PRO A 84 1.54 -3.24 1.58
N HIS A 85 0.27 -2.91 1.47
CA HIS A 85 -0.68 -3.61 0.61
C HIS A 85 -0.97 -2.77 -0.63
N ALA A 86 -0.40 -3.15 -1.74
CA ALA A 86 -0.46 -2.38 -2.99
C ALA A 86 -1.90 -2.09 -3.49
N PRO A 87 -2.90 -2.98 -3.34
CA PRO A 87 -4.29 -2.69 -3.68
C PRO A 87 -4.97 -1.60 -2.84
N LEU A 88 -4.46 -1.25 -1.66
CA LEU A 88 -5.08 -0.24 -0.79
C LEU A 88 -4.61 1.18 -1.07
N ARG A 89 -4.32 1.46 -2.33
CA ARG A 89 -3.87 2.79 -2.73
C ARG A 89 -4.15 3.07 -4.21
N MET A 90 -4.29 4.34 -4.51
CA MET A 90 -4.34 4.88 -5.87
C MET A 90 -3.13 5.75 -6.09
N VAL A 91 -2.32 5.43 -7.10
CA VAL A 91 -1.03 6.07 -7.38
C VAL A 91 -1.07 6.76 -8.73
N LYS A 92 -0.53 7.98 -8.80
CA LYS A 92 -0.38 8.72 -10.07
C LYS A 92 0.55 7.95 -11.00
N ARG A 93 0.10 7.65 -12.22
CA ARG A 93 0.85 6.84 -13.18
C ARG A 93 2.23 7.44 -13.50
N SER A 94 2.32 8.76 -13.62
CA SER A 94 3.59 9.45 -13.87
C SER A 94 4.61 9.21 -12.77
N LEU A 95 4.21 9.16 -11.48
CA LEU A 95 5.12 8.83 -10.38
C LEU A 95 5.79 7.47 -10.58
N ILE A 96 5.01 6.46 -11.02
CA ILE A 96 5.53 5.12 -11.28
C ILE A 96 6.46 5.09 -12.49
N GLU A 97 6.06 5.74 -13.59
CA GLU A 97 6.78 5.71 -14.86
C GLU A 97 8.08 6.51 -14.82
N GLU A 98 8.04 7.73 -14.31
CA GLU A 98 9.21 8.64 -14.24
C GLU A 98 10.29 8.12 -13.31
N ASN A 99 9.89 7.40 -12.24
CA ASN A 99 10.82 6.80 -11.30
C ASN A 99 11.14 5.33 -11.61
N HIS A 100 10.67 4.79 -12.73
CA HIS A 100 10.92 3.41 -13.16
C HIS A 100 10.53 2.36 -12.11
N ILE A 101 9.50 2.65 -11.28
CA ILE A 101 9.06 1.76 -10.21
C ILE A 101 8.41 0.52 -10.81
N ARG A 102 8.85 -0.65 -10.36
CA ARG A 102 8.32 -1.96 -10.78
C ARG A 102 8.24 -2.90 -9.59
N PHE A 103 7.33 -3.87 -9.66
CA PHE A 103 7.36 -4.97 -8.70
C PHE A 103 8.65 -5.76 -8.83
N TYR A 104 9.22 -6.13 -7.70
CA TYR A 104 10.43 -6.95 -7.68
C TYR A 104 10.07 -8.39 -8.03
N GLU A 105 10.62 -8.90 -9.12
CA GLU A 105 10.29 -10.23 -9.62
C GLU A 105 10.92 -11.35 -8.78
N GLY A 106 10.18 -12.45 -8.62
CA GLY A 106 10.70 -13.69 -8.03
C GLY A 106 10.79 -13.70 -6.50
N ILE A 107 10.08 -12.80 -5.81
CA ILE A 107 9.92 -12.83 -4.36
C ILE A 107 8.44 -12.84 -3.96
N ILE A 108 8.16 -13.31 -2.76
CA ILE A 108 6.90 -13.07 -2.05
C ILE A 108 7.04 -11.74 -1.31
N HIS A 109 5.97 -10.98 -1.14
CA HIS A 109 5.95 -9.64 -0.54
C HIS A 109 6.57 -8.55 -1.43
N GLU A 110 6.47 -8.70 -2.74
CA GLU A 110 6.90 -7.71 -3.74
C GLU A 110 6.18 -6.37 -3.59
N ASP A 111 4.99 -6.38 -2.99
CA ASP A 111 4.18 -5.20 -2.69
C ASP A 111 4.80 -4.31 -1.60
N VAL A 112 5.58 -4.86 -0.67
CA VAL A 112 6.30 -4.10 0.36
C VAL A 112 7.25 -3.09 -0.29
N LEU A 113 8.08 -3.57 -1.21
CA LEU A 113 9.06 -2.72 -1.89
C LEU A 113 8.38 -1.73 -2.85
N PHE A 114 7.37 -2.17 -3.60
CA PHE A 114 6.59 -1.31 -4.48
C PHE A 114 5.92 -0.18 -3.68
N THR A 115 5.27 -0.50 -2.57
CA THR A 115 4.60 0.46 -1.68
C THR A 115 5.60 1.46 -1.10
N PHE A 116 6.73 0.99 -0.58
CA PHE A 116 7.79 1.85 -0.09
C PHE A 116 8.28 2.82 -1.17
N GLN A 117 8.67 2.31 -2.34
CA GLN A 117 9.24 3.12 -3.42
C GLN A 117 8.29 4.20 -3.94
N THR A 118 7.00 3.91 -4.04
CA THR A 118 6.00 4.90 -4.44
C THR A 118 5.77 5.93 -3.34
N LEU A 119 5.69 5.49 -2.08
CA LEU A 119 5.43 6.37 -0.95
C LEU A 119 6.57 7.37 -0.74
N VAL A 120 7.82 6.92 -0.65
CA VAL A 120 8.96 7.81 -0.39
C VAL A 120 9.23 8.84 -1.48
N ARG A 121 8.68 8.63 -2.68
CA ARG A 121 8.77 9.58 -3.79
C ARG A 121 7.56 10.49 -3.94
N SER A 122 6.49 10.22 -3.21
CA SER A 122 5.28 11.03 -3.25
C SER A 122 5.50 12.36 -2.55
N LYS A 123 5.27 13.45 -3.27
CA LYS A 123 5.34 14.81 -2.71
C LYS A 123 4.01 15.23 -2.10
N ARG A 124 2.93 14.65 -2.58
CA ARG A 124 1.57 14.96 -2.15
C ARG A 124 0.80 13.65 -1.93
N THR A 125 0.67 13.26 -0.70
CA THR A 125 -0.05 12.04 -0.31
C THR A 125 -1.08 12.31 0.78
N SER A 126 -2.11 11.48 0.84
CA SER A 126 -3.19 11.57 1.81
C SER A 126 -3.72 10.18 2.15
N TYR A 127 -4.56 10.11 3.16
CA TYR A 127 -5.25 8.89 3.55
C TYR A 127 -6.75 9.15 3.69
N LEU A 128 -7.54 8.35 3.00
CA LEU A 128 -9.00 8.34 3.09
C LEU A 128 -9.43 7.14 3.94
N ASN A 129 -9.81 7.39 5.19
CA ASN A 129 -10.24 6.33 6.10
C ASN A 129 -11.68 5.84 5.78
N GLU A 130 -11.87 5.40 4.55
CA GLU A 130 -13.09 4.75 4.09
C GLU A 130 -12.80 3.35 3.58
N PRO A 131 -13.58 2.32 3.97
CA PRO A 131 -13.36 0.94 3.54
C PRO A 131 -13.89 0.72 2.11
N LEU A 132 -13.19 1.27 1.13
CA LEU A 132 -13.58 1.26 -0.29
C LEU A 132 -13.25 -0.06 -1.00
N TYR A 133 -12.44 -0.89 -0.38
CA TYR A 133 -11.97 -2.18 -0.90
C TYR A 133 -12.55 -3.33 -0.05
N ARG A 134 -12.98 -4.40 -0.70
CA ARG A 134 -13.49 -5.61 -0.05
C ARG A 134 -12.50 -6.75 -0.29
N ARG A 135 -11.82 -7.16 0.78
CA ARG A 135 -10.82 -8.20 0.72
C ARG A 135 -11.36 -9.55 1.12
N ARG A 136 -11.20 -10.54 0.25
CA ARG A 136 -11.63 -11.91 0.54
C ARG A 136 -10.59 -12.65 1.39
N VAL A 137 -11.03 -13.20 2.51
CA VAL A 137 -10.24 -14.13 3.31
C VAL A 137 -10.74 -15.55 3.04
N ARG A 138 -9.88 -16.36 2.42
CA ARG A 138 -10.19 -17.73 2.05
C ARG A 138 -9.10 -18.69 2.49
N SER A 139 -9.46 -19.97 2.62
CA SER A 139 -8.50 -21.03 2.93
C SER A 139 -7.48 -21.19 1.78
N GLY A 140 -6.23 -21.45 2.13
CA GLY A 140 -5.17 -21.70 1.16
C GLY A 140 -4.66 -20.47 0.39
N SER A 141 -5.02 -19.25 0.84
CA SER A 141 -4.39 -18.03 0.32
C SER A 141 -2.95 -17.89 0.84
N THR A 142 -2.15 -17.05 0.19
CA THR A 142 -0.77 -16.74 0.64
C THR A 142 -0.73 -16.27 2.10
N MET A 143 -1.75 -15.53 2.54
CA MET A 143 -1.84 -15.01 3.91
C MET A 143 -2.26 -16.06 4.95
N THR A 144 -3.06 -17.06 4.54
CA THR A 144 -3.51 -18.15 5.44
C THR A 144 -2.58 -19.36 5.40
N ALA A 145 -1.62 -19.40 4.48
CA ALA A 145 -0.64 -20.45 4.35
C ALA A 145 0.45 -20.35 5.44
N LYS A 146 1.11 -21.48 5.72
CA LYS A 146 2.27 -21.49 6.62
C LYS A 146 3.41 -20.68 6.03
N HIS A 147 4.06 -19.88 6.86
CA HIS A 147 5.28 -19.18 6.47
C HIS A 147 6.37 -20.16 6.04
N THR A 148 7.01 -19.84 4.94
CA THR A 148 8.08 -20.65 4.33
C THR A 148 9.39 -19.86 4.32
N VAL A 149 10.49 -20.51 3.95
CA VAL A 149 11.79 -19.86 3.74
C VAL A 149 11.69 -18.76 2.67
N GLU A 150 10.81 -18.93 1.68
CA GLU A 150 10.59 -17.92 0.62
C GLU A 150 9.95 -16.63 1.15
N ASN A 151 9.08 -16.70 2.17
CA ASN A 151 8.56 -15.50 2.84
C ASN A 151 9.71 -14.73 3.53
N VAL A 152 10.59 -15.44 4.26
CA VAL A 152 11.76 -14.82 4.90
C VAL A 152 12.68 -14.19 3.86
N ARG A 153 12.96 -14.91 2.78
CA ARG A 153 13.79 -14.42 1.67
C ARG A 153 13.20 -13.13 1.08
N GLY A 154 11.88 -13.10 0.83
CA GLY A 154 11.20 -11.91 0.32
C GLY A 154 11.39 -10.70 1.23
N HIS A 155 11.15 -10.84 2.53
CA HIS A 155 11.39 -9.76 3.48
C HIS A 155 12.85 -9.29 3.53
N VAL A 156 13.82 -10.21 3.53
CA VAL A 156 15.25 -9.85 3.52
C VAL A 156 15.60 -9.05 2.26
N VAL A 157 15.08 -9.45 1.10
CA VAL A 157 15.28 -8.70 -0.15
C VAL A 157 14.66 -7.30 -0.03
N CYS A 158 13.42 -7.19 0.43
CA CYS A 158 12.76 -5.89 0.61
C CYS A 158 13.56 -4.96 1.53
N VAL A 159 13.97 -5.43 2.71
CA VAL A 159 14.75 -4.62 3.66
C VAL A 159 16.08 -4.17 3.05
N ARG A 160 16.78 -5.06 2.34
CA ARG A 160 18.04 -4.72 1.67
C ARG A 160 17.85 -3.63 0.61
N GLU A 161 16.85 -3.76 -0.24
CA GLU A 161 16.57 -2.80 -1.32
C GLU A 161 16.08 -1.45 -0.77
N MET A 162 15.23 -1.48 0.27
CA MET A 162 14.77 -0.26 0.97
C MET A 162 15.95 0.49 1.58
N ARG A 163 16.82 -0.23 2.33
CA ARG A 163 18.01 0.36 2.93
C ARG A 163 18.95 0.94 1.86
N ALA A 164 19.25 0.19 0.82
CA ALA A 164 20.10 0.66 -0.27
C ALA A 164 19.50 1.88 -0.99
N TRP A 165 18.18 1.98 -1.04
CA TRP A 165 17.50 3.16 -1.59
C TRP A 165 17.69 4.37 -0.66
N VAL A 166 17.44 4.22 0.65
CA VAL A 166 17.62 5.28 1.65
C VAL A 166 19.06 5.79 1.64
N GLU A 167 20.06 4.90 1.66
CA GLU A 167 21.47 5.26 1.63
C GLU A 167 21.85 6.07 0.38
N ARG A 168 21.22 5.81 -0.77
CA ARG A 168 21.50 6.55 -2.03
C ARG A 168 20.80 7.90 -2.12
N HIS A 169 19.73 8.12 -1.35
CA HIS A 169 18.89 9.32 -1.42
C HIS A 169 18.85 10.07 -0.08
N ALA A 170 19.80 9.80 0.82
CA ALA A 170 19.82 10.40 2.15
C ALA A 170 19.78 11.94 2.11
N ASP A 171 20.47 12.54 1.13
CA ASP A 171 20.52 14.01 0.97
C ASP A 171 19.20 14.63 0.47
N GLU A 172 18.28 13.79 -0.02
CA GLU A 172 16.98 14.21 -0.54
C GLU A 172 15.86 14.02 0.50
N LEU A 173 16.12 13.28 1.56
CA LEU A 173 15.17 12.94 2.60
C LEU A 173 15.16 13.96 3.73
N GLU A 174 13.99 14.19 4.30
CA GLU A 174 13.87 14.99 5.51
C GLU A 174 14.59 14.29 6.67
N GLU A 175 15.24 15.08 7.55
CA GLU A 175 16.02 14.56 8.70
C GLU A 175 15.18 13.64 9.61
N GLU A 176 13.88 13.92 9.71
CA GLU A 176 12.92 13.11 10.48
C GLU A 176 12.67 11.70 9.91
N PHE A 177 13.05 11.46 8.66
CA PHE A 177 12.87 10.16 7.99
C PHE A 177 14.11 9.26 8.12
N LEU A 178 15.28 9.83 8.36
CA LEU A 178 16.56 9.13 8.49
C LEU A 178 16.78 8.54 9.88
#